data_469784467a6bb35bb549deb66182c3bb
#
_entry.id   469784467a6bb35bb549deb66182c3bb
#
_cell.length_a   1.000
_cell.length_b   1.000
_cell.length_c   1.000
_cell.angle_alpha   90.00
_cell.angle_beta   90.00
_cell.angle_gamma   90.00
#
_symmetry.space_group_name_H-M   'P 1'
#
loop_
_entity.id
_entity.type
_entity.pdbx_description
1 polymer ?
#
loop_
_entity_poly.entity_id
_entity_poly.type
_entity_poly.pdbx_seq_one_letter_code
_entity_poly.pdbx_strand_id
1 'polypeptide(L)'
;MIGIVMFFVALFALLLGFPVAFTFGGIALIFGVWAEGIEMFAFMPYRIQSIMENTVLMAVPLFVFMGLVLQKTRLAEQLLESMGRLFGGIRGGIAISTVLVGALLAASTGVVGASVVAMGLISLPVMLKYNYDKGLACGTICASGTLGQIIPPSIVLILLGDVLGVPVGDLFQAAVWPGLMLVGAYVVYILIYAKLNPEAAQPIERDESISRQQEVITALKAVLPPLALIIVVLGSIFAGIATPTESAALGGAGALVLSLLYRQFSWSMVYEASKETVKVTAMVFAILLGATAFSMAFTYTGGDYLVEEWMLQLPGEKWGFLIITMLVILILGFFIDFVEICFIIVPIIAPVAELMGINMTWFAILIAMNLQTSFLTPPFGFSLFYLKGVAPAGVTTRDIYRGVMPFIAIQIVVLASLLLFPGFYGMS
;
A
#
# COMPACT_ATOMS: atom_id res chain seq x y z
N MET A 1 -18.84 26.18 9.46
CA MET A 1 -17.88 26.29 10.61
C MET A 1 -17.88 25.06 11.50
N ILE A 2 -19.04 24.51 11.91
CA ILE A 2 -19.13 23.33 12.80
C ILE A 2 -18.40 22.12 12.20
N GLY A 3 -18.60 21.80 10.90
CA GLY A 3 -17.93 20.68 10.23
C GLY A 3 -16.40 20.76 10.30
N ILE A 4 -15.81 21.94 10.11
CA ILE A 4 -14.36 22.12 10.21
C ILE A 4 -13.87 21.89 11.65
N VAL A 5 -14.59 22.41 12.66
CA VAL A 5 -14.26 22.16 14.08
C VAL A 5 -14.35 20.66 14.38
N MET A 6 -15.40 19.99 13.90
CA MET A 6 -15.58 18.54 14.03
C MET A 6 -14.39 17.78 13.43
N PHE A 7 -13.91 18.16 12.26
CA PHE A 7 -12.76 17.55 11.61
C PHE A 7 -11.48 17.64 12.46
N PHE A 8 -11.16 18.84 12.96
CA PHE A 8 -9.98 19.03 13.81
C PHE A 8 -10.10 18.32 15.16
N VAL A 9 -11.30 18.26 15.76
CA VAL A 9 -11.54 17.49 16.98
C VAL A 9 -11.33 15.98 16.72
N ALA A 10 -11.77 15.47 15.57
CA ALA A 10 -11.54 14.09 15.17
C ALA A 10 -10.05 13.79 15.01
N LEU A 11 -9.31 14.64 14.30
CA LEU A 11 -7.85 14.51 14.17
C LEU A 11 -7.14 14.53 15.53
N PHE A 12 -7.53 15.46 16.41
CA PHE A 12 -6.95 15.53 17.74
C PHE A 12 -7.22 14.28 18.57
N ALA A 13 -8.44 13.76 18.52
CA ALA A 13 -8.78 12.50 19.21
C ALA A 13 -7.98 11.29 18.67
N LEU A 14 -7.72 11.26 17.35
CA LEU A 14 -6.83 10.24 16.76
C LEU A 14 -5.40 10.34 17.28
N LEU A 15 -4.87 11.56 17.41
CA LEU A 15 -3.52 11.78 17.96
C LEU A 15 -3.42 11.34 19.44
N LEU A 16 -4.54 11.32 20.17
CA LEU A 16 -4.61 10.75 21.51
C LEU A 16 -4.65 9.20 21.53
N GLY A 17 -4.73 8.56 20.35
CA GLY A 17 -4.68 7.10 20.20
C GLY A 17 -6.04 6.40 20.29
N PHE A 18 -7.16 7.11 20.14
CA PHE A 18 -8.47 6.47 20.05
C PHE A 18 -8.62 5.69 18.73
N PRO A 19 -9.28 4.50 18.72
CA PRO A 19 -9.49 3.74 17.51
C PRO A 19 -10.31 4.50 16.47
N VAL A 20 -9.84 4.53 15.24
CA VAL A 20 -10.32 5.41 14.16
C VAL A 20 -11.82 5.28 13.90
N ALA A 21 -12.34 4.06 13.73
CA ALA A 21 -13.75 3.82 13.45
C ALA A 21 -14.67 4.44 14.50
N PHE A 22 -14.33 4.28 15.78
CA PHE A 22 -15.08 4.85 16.89
C PHE A 22 -14.90 6.35 17.05
N THR A 23 -13.71 6.86 16.73
CA THR A 23 -13.42 8.29 16.79
C THR A 23 -14.26 9.06 15.80
N PHE A 24 -14.21 8.68 14.51
CA PHE A 24 -14.98 9.38 13.48
C PHE A 24 -16.48 9.17 13.66
N GLY A 25 -16.94 7.95 13.92
CA GLY A 25 -18.35 7.66 14.17
C GLY A 25 -18.88 8.37 15.42
N GLY A 26 -18.15 8.34 16.53
CA GLY A 26 -18.55 8.98 17.78
C GLY A 26 -18.58 10.51 17.70
N ILE A 27 -17.57 11.11 17.10
CA ILE A 27 -17.50 12.57 16.90
C ILE A 27 -18.59 13.03 15.92
N ALA A 28 -18.83 12.27 14.84
CA ALA A 28 -19.94 12.53 13.93
C ALA A 28 -21.29 12.53 14.65
N LEU A 29 -21.54 11.54 15.53
CA LEU A 29 -22.75 11.49 16.32
C LEU A 29 -22.88 12.69 17.26
N ILE A 30 -21.83 13.04 18.01
CA ILE A 30 -21.85 14.16 18.96
C ILE A 30 -22.13 15.48 18.21
N PHE A 31 -21.34 15.80 17.20
CA PHE A 31 -21.47 17.07 16.50
C PHE A 31 -22.70 17.11 15.59
N GLY A 32 -23.03 15.99 14.93
CA GLY A 32 -24.21 15.91 14.08
C GLY A 32 -25.51 16.07 14.85
N VAL A 33 -25.66 15.36 15.97
CA VAL A 33 -26.85 15.51 16.85
C VAL A 33 -26.92 16.91 17.45
N TRP A 34 -25.78 17.48 17.84
CA TRP A 34 -25.74 18.85 18.38
C TRP A 34 -26.12 19.91 17.36
N ALA A 35 -25.71 19.74 16.09
CA ALA A 35 -25.96 20.74 15.04
C ALA A 35 -27.33 20.59 14.36
N GLU A 36 -27.73 19.37 14.02
CA GLU A 36 -28.89 19.09 13.15
C GLU A 36 -29.91 18.14 13.79
N GLY A 37 -29.62 17.59 14.97
CA GLY A 37 -30.46 16.61 15.64
C GLY A 37 -30.26 15.18 15.15
N ILE A 38 -30.89 14.22 15.86
CA ILE A 38 -30.75 12.79 15.59
C ILE A 38 -31.33 12.38 14.22
N GLU A 39 -32.28 13.16 13.69
CA GLU A 39 -32.95 12.88 12.42
C GLU A 39 -31.98 12.92 11.23
N MET A 40 -30.86 13.62 11.35
CA MET A 40 -29.80 13.62 10.34
C MET A 40 -29.33 12.19 10.02
N PHE A 41 -29.29 11.32 11.00
CA PHE A 41 -28.85 9.93 10.83
C PHE A 41 -29.94 8.97 10.34
N ALA A 42 -31.15 9.46 10.00
CA ALA A 42 -32.24 8.63 9.48
C ALA A 42 -31.88 7.87 8.20
N PHE A 43 -30.97 8.39 7.39
CA PHE A 43 -30.47 7.74 6.17
C PHE A 43 -29.28 6.79 6.41
N MET A 44 -28.76 6.71 7.63
CA MET A 44 -27.61 5.84 7.94
C MET A 44 -27.87 4.35 7.63
N PRO A 45 -29.06 3.77 7.91
CA PRO A 45 -29.35 2.38 7.54
C PRO A 45 -29.20 2.10 6.05
N TYR A 46 -29.65 3.02 5.18
CA TYR A 46 -29.49 2.90 3.72
C TYR A 46 -28.03 2.97 3.28
N ARG A 47 -27.25 3.84 3.92
CA ARG A 47 -25.80 3.92 3.67
C ARG A 47 -25.08 2.65 4.08
N ILE A 48 -25.43 2.09 5.24
CA ILE A 48 -24.87 0.81 5.72
C ILE A 48 -25.22 -0.31 4.75
N GLN A 49 -26.50 -0.39 4.31
CA GLN A 49 -26.93 -1.39 3.35
C GLN A 49 -26.17 -1.27 2.03
N SER A 50 -26.01 -0.05 1.50
CA SER A 50 -25.25 0.20 0.26
C SER A 50 -23.79 -0.27 0.38
N ILE A 51 -23.14 -0.06 1.54
CA ILE A 51 -21.80 -0.56 1.81
C ILE A 51 -21.76 -2.08 1.84
N MET A 52 -22.74 -2.72 2.48
CA MET A 52 -22.82 -4.18 2.57
C MET A 52 -23.11 -4.87 1.23
N GLU A 53 -23.80 -4.20 0.33
CA GLU A 53 -24.12 -4.69 -1.02
C GLU A 53 -23.02 -4.36 -2.05
N ASN A 54 -22.00 -3.61 -1.65
CA ASN A 54 -20.94 -3.18 -2.56
C ASN A 54 -20.03 -4.34 -2.97
N THR A 55 -20.21 -4.78 -4.21
CA THR A 55 -19.44 -5.92 -4.77
C THR A 55 -17.96 -5.62 -4.97
N VAL A 56 -17.57 -4.36 -5.19
CA VAL A 56 -16.17 -3.97 -5.37
C VAL A 56 -15.39 -4.17 -4.06
N LEU A 57 -15.98 -3.79 -2.93
CA LEU A 57 -15.38 -3.95 -1.62
C LEU A 57 -15.22 -5.43 -1.21
N MET A 58 -15.99 -6.35 -1.81
CA MET A 58 -15.78 -7.79 -1.60
C MET A 58 -14.44 -8.30 -2.16
N ALA A 59 -13.83 -7.58 -3.08
CA ALA A 59 -12.48 -7.92 -3.57
C ALA A 59 -11.42 -7.78 -2.44
N VAL A 60 -11.61 -6.87 -1.48
CA VAL A 60 -10.66 -6.64 -0.39
C VAL A 60 -10.41 -7.90 0.44
N PRO A 61 -11.42 -8.54 1.07
CA PRO A 61 -11.18 -9.77 1.83
C PRO A 61 -10.59 -10.90 0.99
N LEU A 62 -10.96 -11.00 -0.28
CA LEU A 62 -10.45 -12.06 -1.16
C LEU A 62 -8.98 -11.86 -1.52
N PHE A 63 -8.53 -10.64 -1.84
CA PHE A 63 -7.12 -10.35 -2.06
C PHE A 63 -6.30 -10.46 -0.77
N VAL A 64 -6.83 -9.99 0.37
CA VAL A 64 -6.17 -10.20 1.68
C VAL A 64 -5.98 -11.69 1.96
N PHE A 65 -7.00 -12.50 1.73
CA PHE A 65 -6.91 -13.95 1.91
C PHE A 65 -5.85 -14.57 0.99
N MET A 66 -5.86 -14.22 -0.30
CA MET A 66 -4.85 -14.67 -1.26
C MET A 66 -3.44 -14.36 -0.75
N GLY A 67 -3.21 -13.12 -0.34
CA GLY A 67 -1.91 -12.66 0.14
C GLY A 67 -1.46 -13.38 1.42
N LEU A 68 -2.36 -13.55 2.39
CA LEU A 68 -2.06 -14.24 3.65
C LEU A 68 -1.76 -15.74 3.43
N VAL A 69 -2.49 -16.41 2.52
CA VAL A 69 -2.19 -17.79 2.14
C VAL A 69 -0.78 -17.88 1.53
N LEU A 70 -0.45 -17.02 0.56
CA LEU A 70 0.87 -16.99 -0.07
C LEU A 70 1.98 -16.69 0.94
N GLN A 71 1.76 -15.78 1.86
CA GLN A 71 2.72 -15.43 2.92
C GLN A 71 2.99 -16.61 3.86
N LYS A 72 1.94 -17.37 4.25
CA LYS A 72 2.07 -18.50 5.17
C LYS A 72 2.69 -19.75 4.51
N THR A 73 2.82 -19.79 3.20
CA THR A 73 3.41 -20.92 2.45
C THR A 73 4.94 -20.91 2.37
N ARG A 74 5.65 -20.12 3.15
CA ARG A 74 7.12 -19.96 3.07
C ARG A 74 7.66 -19.63 1.68
N LEU A 75 6.78 -19.24 0.76
CA LEU A 75 7.17 -18.80 -0.58
C LEU A 75 8.16 -17.62 -0.52
N ALA A 76 7.95 -16.69 0.41
CA ALA A 76 8.84 -15.56 0.63
C ALA A 76 10.28 -16.00 0.96
N GLU A 77 10.44 -16.99 1.83
CA GLU A 77 11.76 -17.53 2.21
C GLU A 77 12.43 -18.18 1.00
N GLN A 78 11.70 -19.04 0.30
CA GLN A 78 12.22 -19.75 -0.88
C GLN A 78 12.56 -18.79 -2.03
N LEU A 79 11.72 -17.78 -2.26
CA LEU A 79 11.98 -16.73 -3.23
C LEU A 79 13.25 -15.95 -2.89
N LEU A 80 13.37 -15.50 -1.64
CA LEU A 80 14.54 -14.73 -1.22
C LEU A 80 15.82 -15.56 -1.28
N GLU A 81 15.77 -16.81 -0.83
CA GLU A 81 16.92 -17.73 -0.89
C GLU A 81 17.36 -17.99 -2.34
N SER A 82 16.40 -18.30 -3.22
CA SER A 82 16.68 -18.57 -4.64
C SER A 82 17.20 -17.33 -5.38
N MET A 83 16.56 -16.19 -5.18
CA MET A 83 16.98 -14.92 -5.79
C MET A 83 18.28 -14.40 -5.15
N GLY A 84 18.44 -14.59 -3.84
CA GLY A 84 19.67 -14.25 -3.11
C GLY A 84 20.88 -15.03 -3.63
N ARG A 85 20.72 -16.31 -3.99
CA ARG A 85 21.79 -17.12 -4.63
C ARG A 85 22.06 -16.62 -6.05
N LEU A 86 20.99 -16.36 -6.83
CA LEU A 86 21.11 -15.92 -8.22
C LEU A 86 21.85 -14.59 -8.37
N PHE A 87 21.51 -13.61 -7.50
CA PHE A 87 22.12 -12.28 -7.51
C PHE A 87 23.26 -12.13 -6.51
N GLY A 88 23.51 -13.11 -5.62
CA GLY A 88 24.47 -13.03 -4.52
C GLY A 88 25.90 -12.71 -4.95
N GLY A 89 26.32 -13.16 -6.12
CA GLY A 89 27.62 -12.84 -6.69
C GLY A 89 27.78 -11.37 -7.17
N ILE A 90 26.70 -10.58 -7.15
CA ILE A 90 26.71 -9.16 -7.51
C ILE A 90 26.72 -8.34 -6.21
N ARG A 91 27.52 -7.26 -6.18
CA ARG A 91 27.46 -6.29 -5.07
C ARG A 91 26.06 -5.69 -4.98
N GLY A 92 25.47 -5.73 -3.79
CA GLY A 92 24.09 -5.32 -3.58
C GLY A 92 23.05 -6.40 -3.96
N GLY A 93 23.45 -7.60 -4.37
CA GLY A 93 22.58 -8.64 -4.89
C GLY A 93 21.47 -9.08 -3.93
N ILE A 94 21.74 -9.16 -2.60
CA ILE A 94 20.72 -9.49 -1.61
C ILE A 94 19.69 -8.34 -1.52
N ALA A 95 20.13 -7.08 -1.57
CA ALA A 95 19.22 -5.94 -1.55
C ALA A 95 18.34 -5.91 -2.80
N ILE A 96 18.91 -6.20 -3.98
CA ILE A 96 18.14 -6.32 -5.23
C ILE A 96 17.12 -7.46 -5.12
N SER A 97 17.53 -8.64 -4.64
CA SER A 97 16.62 -9.76 -4.39
C SER A 97 15.50 -9.36 -3.44
N THR A 98 15.81 -8.61 -2.38
CA THR A 98 14.84 -8.09 -1.41
C THR A 98 13.82 -7.16 -2.07
N VAL A 99 14.24 -6.26 -2.97
CA VAL A 99 13.31 -5.40 -3.73
C VAL A 99 12.40 -6.22 -4.63
N LEU A 100 12.95 -7.15 -5.41
CA LEU A 100 12.18 -7.95 -6.37
C LEU A 100 11.19 -8.90 -5.67
N VAL A 101 11.66 -9.59 -4.61
CA VAL A 101 10.80 -10.46 -3.79
C VAL A 101 9.78 -9.63 -3.01
N GLY A 102 10.20 -8.49 -2.47
CA GLY A 102 9.31 -7.55 -1.79
C GLY A 102 8.22 -7.02 -2.70
N ALA A 103 8.54 -6.65 -3.95
CA ALA A 103 7.55 -6.24 -4.95
C ALA A 103 6.54 -7.35 -5.26
N LEU A 104 7.02 -8.60 -5.42
CA LEU A 104 6.16 -9.75 -5.69
C LEU A 104 5.24 -10.07 -4.50
N LEU A 105 5.78 -10.02 -3.27
CA LEU A 105 4.99 -10.21 -2.06
C LEU A 105 4.01 -9.07 -1.83
N ALA A 106 4.45 -7.84 -2.05
CA ALA A 106 3.63 -6.65 -1.95
C ALA A 106 2.42 -6.73 -2.89
N ALA A 107 2.65 -7.12 -4.16
CA ALA A 107 1.58 -7.38 -5.13
C ALA A 107 0.65 -8.52 -4.70
N SER A 108 1.13 -9.50 -3.94
CA SER A 108 0.28 -10.62 -3.49
C SER A 108 -0.50 -10.31 -2.22
N THR A 109 0.03 -9.49 -1.31
CA THR A 109 -0.58 -9.24 0.00
C THR A 109 -1.43 -7.98 0.06
N GLY A 110 -1.05 -6.94 -0.69
CA GLY A 110 -1.68 -5.62 -0.65
C GLY A 110 -1.60 -4.91 0.72
N VAL A 111 -0.92 -5.51 1.72
CA VAL A 111 -0.83 -5.00 3.10
C VAL A 111 0.62 -4.70 3.45
N VAL A 112 0.94 -3.42 3.66
CA VAL A 112 2.30 -2.94 3.93
C VAL A 112 2.90 -3.59 5.17
N GLY A 113 2.17 -3.59 6.28
CA GLY A 113 2.66 -4.11 7.56
C GLY A 113 3.12 -5.57 7.47
N ALA A 114 2.31 -6.42 6.83
CA ALA A 114 2.62 -7.83 6.65
C ALA A 114 3.89 -8.02 5.79
N SER A 115 4.01 -7.27 4.70
CA SER A 115 5.17 -7.34 3.80
C SER A 115 6.46 -6.86 4.47
N VAL A 116 6.43 -5.72 5.16
CA VAL A 116 7.60 -5.18 5.87
C VAL A 116 8.05 -6.10 6.99
N VAL A 117 7.12 -6.64 7.78
CA VAL A 117 7.43 -7.58 8.87
C VAL A 117 8.05 -8.86 8.32
N ALA A 118 7.44 -9.47 7.29
CA ALA A 118 7.96 -10.69 6.65
C ALA A 118 9.37 -10.47 6.11
N MET A 119 9.58 -9.39 5.33
CA MET A 119 10.90 -9.06 4.78
C MET A 119 11.91 -8.69 5.88
N GLY A 120 11.47 -8.03 6.95
CA GLY A 120 12.30 -7.72 8.11
C GLY A 120 12.81 -8.95 8.83
N LEU A 121 11.96 -9.97 9.00
CA LEU A 121 12.32 -11.24 9.64
C LEU A 121 13.23 -12.11 8.76
N ILE A 122 13.04 -12.08 7.43
CA ILE A 122 13.75 -12.97 6.50
C ILE A 122 15.01 -12.29 5.95
N SER A 123 14.89 -11.08 5.39
CA SER A 123 15.98 -10.40 4.66
C SER A 123 16.98 -9.71 5.59
N LEU A 124 16.50 -9.05 6.67
CA LEU A 124 17.38 -8.25 7.52
C LEU A 124 18.49 -9.07 8.18
N PRO A 125 18.21 -10.24 8.82
CA PRO A 125 19.28 -11.06 9.40
C PRO A 125 20.29 -11.55 8.36
N VAL A 126 19.83 -11.87 7.14
CA VAL A 126 20.71 -12.31 6.04
C VAL A 126 21.62 -11.16 5.60
N MET A 127 21.08 -9.96 5.38
CA MET A 127 21.86 -8.79 4.98
C MET A 127 22.89 -8.42 6.06
N LEU A 128 22.51 -8.45 7.34
CA LEU A 128 23.43 -8.18 8.45
C LEU A 128 24.55 -9.22 8.58
N LYS A 129 24.24 -10.51 8.33
CA LYS A 129 25.22 -11.60 8.32
C LYS A 129 26.30 -11.37 7.27
N TYR A 130 25.94 -10.81 6.12
CA TYR A 130 26.86 -10.49 5.02
C TYR A 130 27.40 -9.05 5.07
N ASN A 131 27.39 -8.43 6.25
CA ASN A 131 27.94 -7.09 6.52
C ASN A 131 27.39 -5.97 5.65
N TYR A 132 26.12 -6.08 5.23
CA TYR A 132 25.46 -4.96 4.58
C TYR A 132 25.34 -3.76 5.52
N ASP A 133 25.46 -2.56 4.96
CA ASP A 133 25.16 -1.33 5.70
C ASP A 133 23.73 -1.40 6.25
N LYS A 134 23.59 -1.12 7.55
CA LYS A 134 22.29 -1.21 8.25
C LYS A 134 21.23 -0.29 7.65
N GLY A 135 21.67 0.91 7.22
CA GLY A 135 20.79 1.85 6.55
C GLY A 135 20.28 1.31 5.22
N LEU A 136 21.19 0.80 4.37
CA LEU A 136 20.79 0.19 3.09
C LEU A 136 19.83 -0.98 3.31
N ALA A 137 20.12 -1.88 4.26
CA ALA A 137 19.28 -3.03 4.56
C ALA A 137 17.88 -2.60 5.02
N CYS A 138 17.79 -1.70 6.00
CA CYS A 138 16.52 -1.21 6.52
C CYS A 138 15.72 -0.42 5.47
N GLY A 139 16.39 0.48 4.73
CA GLY A 139 15.76 1.28 3.69
C GLY A 139 15.18 0.41 2.57
N THR A 140 15.94 -0.60 2.12
CA THR A 140 15.49 -1.55 1.10
C THR A 140 14.24 -2.31 1.54
N ILE A 141 14.21 -2.82 2.78
CA ILE A 141 13.08 -3.57 3.32
C ILE A 141 11.84 -2.68 3.45
N CYS A 142 11.96 -1.50 4.05
CA CYS A 142 10.83 -0.57 4.19
C CYS A 142 10.29 -0.14 2.83
N ALA A 143 11.17 0.22 1.89
CA ALA A 143 10.77 0.67 0.57
C ALA A 143 10.12 -0.45 -0.25
N SER A 144 10.66 -1.66 -0.23
CA SER A 144 10.08 -2.80 -0.95
C SER A 144 8.72 -3.21 -0.38
N GLY A 145 8.55 -3.15 0.95
CA GLY A 145 7.29 -3.49 1.61
C GLY A 145 6.17 -2.49 1.32
N THR A 146 6.49 -1.20 1.06
CA THR A 146 5.47 -0.19 0.70
C THR A 146 4.99 -0.29 -0.74
N LEU A 147 5.68 -1.02 -1.62
CA LEU A 147 5.27 -1.19 -3.02
C LEU A 147 3.87 -1.79 -3.21
N GLY A 148 3.34 -2.50 -2.21
CA GLY A 148 1.99 -3.06 -2.24
C GLY A 148 0.86 -2.02 -2.27
N GLN A 149 1.16 -0.75 -2.06
CA GLN A 149 0.17 0.31 -2.21
C GLN A 149 -0.04 0.71 -3.67
N ILE A 150 0.98 0.56 -4.51
CA ILE A 150 0.91 0.97 -5.92
C ILE A 150 0.96 -0.22 -6.89
N ILE A 151 1.64 -1.33 -6.56
CA ILE A 151 1.72 -2.50 -7.45
C ILE A 151 0.43 -3.31 -7.34
N PRO A 152 -0.33 -3.51 -8.44
CA PRO A 152 -1.53 -4.32 -8.44
C PRO A 152 -1.27 -5.82 -8.17
N PRO A 153 -2.24 -6.52 -7.53
CA PRO A 153 -3.47 -6.00 -6.96
C PRO A 153 -3.24 -5.29 -5.62
N SER A 154 -3.74 -4.06 -5.51
CA SER A 154 -3.54 -3.19 -4.34
C SER A 154 -4.87 -2.85 -3.68
N ILE A 155 -4.94 -3.01 -2.34
CA ILE A 155 -6.12 -2.62 -1.56
C ILE A 155 -6.36 -1.11 -1.65
N VAL A 156 -5.29 -0.30 -1.63
CA VAL A 156 -5.39 1.16 -1.75
C VAL A 156 -6.10 1.55 -3.05
N LEU A 157 -5.74 0.91 -4.17
CA LEU A 157 -6.35 1.19 -5.46
C LEU A 157 -7.82 0.72 -5.53
N ILE A 158 -8.17 -0.37 -4.85
CA ILE A 158 -9.57 -0.82 -4.75
C ILE A 158 -10.40 0.21 -4.01
N LEU A 159 -9.92 0.69 -2.86
CA LEU A 159 -10.62 1.68 -2.04
C LEU A 159 -10.72 3.03 -2.76
N LEU A 160 -9.67 3.46 -3.43
CA LEU A 160 -9.69 4.69 -4.24
C LEU A 160 -10.64 4.56 -5.43
N GLY A 161 -10.69 3.39 -6.07
CA GLY A 161 -11.64 3.13 -7.17
C GLY A 161 -13.08 3.23 -6.72
N ASP A 162 -13.39 2.66 -5.56
CA ASP A 162 -14.73 2.71 -4.96
C ASP A 162 -15.13 4.15 -4.60
N VAL A 163 -14.25 4.89 -3.92
CA VAL A 163 -14.52 6.26 -3.45
C VAL A 163 -14.59 7.27 -4.59
N LEU A 164 -13.72 7.14 -5.59
CA LEU A 164 -13.64 8.05 -6.73
C LEU A 164 -14.57 7.66 -7.89
N GLY A 165 -15.29 6.53 -7.77
CA GLY A 165 -16.15 6.04 -8.85
C GLY A 165 -15.38 5.62 -10.11
N VAL A 166 -14.09 5.28 -9.99
CA VAL A 166 -13.22 4.84 -11.09
C VAL A 166 -13.18 3.33 -11.14
N PRO A 167 -13.32 2.69 -12.31
CA PRO A 167 -13.18 1.23 -12.41
C PRO A 167 -11.83 0.76 -11.89
N VAL A 168 -11.83 -0.21 -10.97
CA VAL A 168 -10.61 -0.73 -10.32
C VAL A 168 -9.64 -1.33 -11.35
N GLY A 169 -10.16 -1.91 -12.43
CA GLY A 169 -9.34 -2.43 -13.53
C GLY A 169 -8.49 -1.34 -14.20
N ASP A 170 -9.07 -0.16 -14.42
CA ASP A 170 -8.38 0.99 -15.01
C ASP A 170 -7.30 1.52 -14.06
N LEU A 171 -7.58 1.56 -12.76
CA LEU A 171 -6.59 1.94 -11.75
C LEU A 171 -5.45 0.93 -11.68
N PHE A 172 -5.75 -0.35 -11.73
CA PHE A 172 -4.70 -1.38 -11.75
C PHE A 172 -3.83 -1.24 -12.99
N GLN A 173 -4.42 -1.03 -14.16
CA GLN A 173 -3.67 -0.84 -15.41
C GLN A 173 -2.80 0.42 -15.33
N ALA A 174 -3.35 1.54 -14.86
CA ALA A 174 -2.64 2.80 -14.72
C ALA A 174 -1.47 2.72 -13.72
N ALA A 175 -1.60 1.90 -12.67
CA ALA A 175 -0.60 1.73 -11.61
C ALA A 175 0.60 0.85 -11.99
N VAL A 176 0.46 -0.03 -13.01
CA VAL A 176 1.54 -0.95 -13.41
C VAL A 176 2.82 -0.20 -13.75
N TRP A 177 2.72 0.81 -14.60
CA TRP A 177 3.90 1.54 -15.09
C TRP A 177 4.63 2.32 -13.99
N PRO A 178 3.95 3.15 -13.15
CA PRO A 178 4.57 3.79 -11.99
C PRO A 178 5.20 2.81 -11.01
N GLY A 179 4.53 1.68 -10.73
CA GLY A 179 5.04 0.64 -9.84
C GLY A 179 6.34 0.01 -10.36
N LEU A 180 6.39 -0.34 -11.65
CA LEU A 180 7.59 -0.89 -12.29
C LEU A 180 8.74 0.13 -12.33
N MET A 181 8.45 1.40 -12.56
CA MET A 181 9.45 2.47 -12.51
C MET A 181 10.07 2.60 -11.12
N LEU A 182 9.27 2.50 -10.05
CA LEU A 182 9.81 2.51 -8.69
C LEU A 182 10.73 1.32 -8.43
N VAL A 183 10.30 0.10 -8.78
CA VAL A 183 11.13 -1.11 -8.63
C VAL A 183 12.45 -0.94 -9.38
N GLY A 184 12.38 -0.48 -10.65
CA GLY A 184 13.57 -0.22 -11.45
C GLY A 184 14.49 0.83 -10.84
N ALA A 185 13.92 1.94 -10.36
CA ALA A 185 14.68 3.02 -9.72
C ALA A 185 15.35 2.57 -8.42
N TYR A 186 14.69 1.74 -7.61
CA TYR A 186 15.28 1.16 -6.40
C TYR A 186 16.43 0.23 -6.74
N VAL A 187 16.29 -0.62 -7.76
CA VAL A 187 17.38 -1.51 -8.21
C VAL A 187 18.56 -0.70 -8.71
N VAL A 188 18.32 0.33 -9.54
CA VAL A 188 19.37 1.23 -10.04
C VAL A 188 20.08 1.94 -8.88
N TYR A 189 19.34 2.46 -7.91
CA TYR A 189 19.91 3.09 -6.72
C TYR A 189 20.82 2.11 -5.95
N ILE A 190 20.36 0.88 -5.69
CA ILE A 190 21.14 -0.13 -4.98
C ILE A 190 22.43 -0.46 -5.74
N LEU A 191 22.38 -0.62 -7.06
CA LEU A 191 23.56 -0.88 -7.90
C LEU A 191 24.57 0.28 -7.83
N ILE A 192 24.09 1.53 -7.94
CA ILE A 192 24.94 2.72 -7.83
C ILE A 192 25.56 2.81 -6.44
N TYR A 193 24.75 2.62 -5.38
CA TYR A 193 25.21 2.67 -4.00
C TYR A 193 26.27 1.60 -3.71
N ALA A 194 26.05 0.36 -4.15
CA ALA A 194 26.96 -0.75 -3.98
C ALA A 194 28.27 -0.59 -4.78
N LYS A 195 28.21 0.10 -5.92
CA LYS A 195 29.41 0.45 -6.72
C LYS A 195 30.26 1.54 -6.05
N LEU A 196 29.59 2.55 -5.47
CA LEU A 196 30.26 3.67 -4.80
C LEU A 196 30.78 3.28 -3.40
N ASN A 197 30.12 2.34 -2.72
CA ASN A 197 30.46 1.87 -1.38
C ASN A 197 30.61 0.34 -1.37
N PRO A 198 31.75 -0.19 -1.90
CA PRO A 198 31.91 -1.64 -2.09
C PRO A 198 31.84 -2.47 -0.82
N GLU A 199 32.20 -1.88 0.33
CA GLU A 199 32.18 -2.55 1.65
C GLU A 199 30.76 -2.61 2.25
N ALA A 200 29.86 -1.71 1.82
CA ALA A 200 28.51 -1.59 2.37
C ALA A 200 27.52 -2.63 1.82
N ALA A 201 27.86 -3.34 0.75
CA ALA A 201 26.97 -4.30 0.08
C ALA A 201 27.80 -5.41 -0.59
N GLN A 202 28.51 -6.18 0.23
CA GLN A 202 29.43 -7.21 -0.24
C GLN A 202 28.69 -8.34 -0.96
N PRO A 203 29.29 -8.92 -2.03
CA PRO A 203 28.76 -10.10 -2.66
C PRO A 203 28.90 -11.32 -1.73
N ILE A 204 27.99 -12.27 -1.87
CA ILE A 204 28.08 -13.57 -1.21
C ILE A 204 29.11 -14.42 -1.96
N GLU A 205 29.98 -15.11 -1.25
CA GLU A 205 30.83 -16.14 -1.83
C GLU A 205 29.94 -17.22 -2.47
N ARG A 206 30.23 -17.50 -3.72
CA ARG A 206 29.46 -18.43 -4.51
C ARG A 206 29.80 -19.85 -4.10
N ASP A 207 28.79 -20.68 -3.93
CA ASP A 207 28.97 -22.10 -3.79
C ASP A 207 29.35 -22.71 -5.14
N GLU A 208 30.64 -22.96 -5.38
CA GLU A 208 31.14 -23.51 -6.64
C GLU A 208 30.61 -24.92 -6.96
N SER A 209 29.97 -25.58 -5.97
CA SER A 209 29.35 -26.89 -6.15
C SER A 209 28.06 -26.83 -6.97
N ILE A 210 27.43 -25.65 -7.09
CA ILE A 210 26.16 -25.44 -7.80
C ILE A 210 26.41 -24.73 -9.13
N SER A 211 26.00 -25.33 -10.23
CA SER A 211 26.12 -24.70 -11.53
C SER A 211 25.17 -23.47 -11.67
N ARG A 212 25.61 -22.43 -12.42
CA ARG A 212 24.78 -21.25 -12.66
C ARG A 212 23.44 -21.61 -13.31
N GLN A 213 23.41 -22.63 -14.13
CA GLN A 213 22.19 -23.11 -14.75
C GLN A 213 21.18 -23.65 -13.72
N GLN A 214 21.68 -24.37 -12.70
CA GLN A 214 20.84 -24.85 -11.61
C GLN A 214 20.31 -23.73 -10.74
N GLU A 215 21.12 -22.69 -10.44
CA GLU A 215 20.67 -21.49 -9.72
C GLU A 215 19.53 -20.78 -10.47
N VAL A 216 19.69 -20.57 -11.79
CA VAL A 216 18.66 -19.94 -12.63
C VAL A 216 17.38 -20.78 -12.67
N ILE A 217 17.49 -22.09 -12.85
CA ILE A 217 16.32 -22.99 -12.88
C ILE A 217 15.60 -22.98 -11.53
N THR A 218 16.33 -22.99 -10.42
CA THR A 218 15.76 -22.95 -9.08
C THR A 218 15.06 -21.63 -8.82
N ALA A 219 15.67 -20.49 -9.19
CA ALA A 219 15.05 -19.17 -9.08
C ALA A 219 13.77 -19.06 -9.95
N LEU A 220 13.82 -19.56 -11.20
CA LEU A 220 12.64 -19.58 -12.07
C LEU A 220 11.52 -20.45 -11.49
N LYS A 221 11.83 -21.64 -10.97
CA LYS A 221 10.83 -22.50 -10.33
C LYS A 221 10.20 -21.87 -9.09
N ALA A 222 10.93 -21.04 -8.36
CA ALA A 222 10.40 -20.33 -7.21
C ALA A 222 9.53 -19.12 -7.62
N VAL A 223 9.96 -18.35 -8.63
CA VAL A 223 9.32 -17.08 -9.04
C VAL A 223 8.11 -17.33 -9.95
N LEU A 224 8.18 -18.27 -10.89
CA LEU A 224 7.16 -18.47 -11.92
C LEU A 224 5.75 -18.75 -11.37
N PRO A 225 5.55 -19.63 -10.36
CA PRO A 225 4.19 -19.95 -9.92
C PRO A 225 3.46 -18.76 -9.26
N PRO A 226 4.03 -18.01 -8.30
CA PRO A 226 3.34 -16.83 -7.76
C PRO A 226 3.19 -15.72 -8.80
N LEU A 227 4.18 -15.54 -9.68
CA LEU A 227 4.08 -14.57 -10.78
C LEU A 227 2.97 -14.95 -11.77
N ALA A 228 2.87 -16.25 -12.13
CA ALA A 228 1.81 -16.74 -13.00
C ALA A 228 0.42 -16.51 -12.37
N LEU A 229 0.29 -16.72 -11.07
CA LEU A 229 -0.96 -16.44 -10.36
C LEU A 229 -1.33 -14.96 -10.48
N ILE A 230 -0.39 -14.05 -10.24
CA ILE A 230 -0.61 -12.59 -10.37
C ILE A 230 -0.97 -12.23 -11.82
N ILE A 231 -0.26 -12.78 -12.81
CA ILE A 231 -0.55 -12.54 -14.23
C ILE A 231 -1.94 -13.05 -14.62
N VAL A 232 -2.36 -14.20 -14.12
CA VAL A 232 -3.71 -14.75 -14.39
C VAL A 232 -4.77 -13.85 -13.77
N VAL A 233 -4.59 -13.44 -12.53
CA VAL A 233 -5.52 -12.55 -11.80
C VAL A 233 -5.63 -11.19 -12.50
N LEU A 234 -4.52 -10.51 -12.73
CA LEU A 234 -4.52 -9.20 -13.39
C LEU A 234 -4.90 -9.29 -14.85
N GLY A 235 -4.41 -10.31 -15.55
CA GLY A 235 -4.73 -10.55 -16.96
C GLY A 235 -6.22 -10.79 -17.20
N SER A 236 -6.90 -11.48 -16.30
CA SER A 236 -8.36 -11.67 -16.39
C SER A 236 -9.14 -10.36 -16.21
N ILE A 237 -8.65 -9.46 -15.34
CA ILE A 237 -9.23 -8.11 -15.17
C ILE A 237 -8.97 -7.25 -16.41
N PHE A 238 -7.71 -7.19 -16.88
CA PHE A 238 -7.32 -6.34 -18.02
C PHE A 238 -7.94 -6.78 -19.34
N ALA A 239 -8.19 -8.08 -19.50
CA ALA A 239 -8.90 -8.63 -20.65
C ALA A 239 -10.44 -8.45 -20.56
N GLY A 240 -10.97 -7.92 -19.45
CA GLY A 240 -12.40 -7.78 -19.22
C GLY A 240 -13.15 -9.13 -19.07
N ILE A 241 -12.43 -10.21 -18.79
CA ILE A 241 -13.02 -11.57 -18.65
C ILE A 241 -13.66 -11.71 -17.27
N ALA A 242 -13.07 -11.11 -16.24
CA ALA A 242 -13.54 -11.20 -14.87
C ALA A 242 -13.49 -9.85 -14.18
N THR A 243 -14.44 -9.64 -13.28
CA THR A 243 -14.43 -8.49 -12.37
C THR A 243 -13.29 -8.59 -11.36
N PRO A 244 -12.88 -7.50 -10.70
CA PRO A 244 -11.88 -7.54 -9.64
C PRO A 244 -12.21 -8.55 -8.52
N THR A 245 -13.49 -8.69 -8.18
CA THR A 245 -13.96 -9.62 -7.14
C THR A 245 -13.85 -11.09 -7.58
N GLU A 246 -14.27 -11.39 -8.81
CA GLU A 246 -14.13 -12.74 -9.38
C GLU A 246 -12.65 -13.13 -9.53
N SER A 247 -11.81 -12.19 -9.99
CA SER A 247 -10.38 -12.41 -10.12
C SER A 247 -9.71 -12.59 -8.76
N ALA A 248 -10.16 -11.88 -7.73
CA ALA A 248 -9.67 -12.06 -6.36
C ALA A 248 -10.06 -13.44 -5.79
N ALA A 249 -11.27 -13.93 -6.08
CA ALA A 249 -11.69 -15.27 -5.70
C ALA A 249 -10.85 -16.34 -6.40
N LEU A 250 -10.59 -16.18 -7.71
CA LEU A 250 -9.68 -17.04 -8.48
C LEU A 250 -8.26 -16.99 -7.89
N GLY A 251 -7.79 -15.81 -7.50
CA GLY A 251 -6.51 -15.61 -6.83
C GLY A 251 -6.41 -16.36 -5.51
N GLY A 252 -7.44 -16.28 -4.66
CA GLY A 252 -7.53 -17.03 -3.40
C GLY A 252 -7.50 -18.55 -3.61
N ALA A 253 -8.30 -19.05 -4.56
CA ALA A 253 -8.28 -20.47 -4.94
C ALA A 253 -6.92 -20.89 -5.50
N GLY A 254 -6.31 -20.08 -6.37
CA GLY A 254 -4.98 -20.32 -6.92
C GLY A 254 -3.88 -20.35 -5.85
N ALA A 255 -3.96 -19.48 -4.83
CA ALA A 255 -3.04 -19.49 -3.70
C ALA A 255 -3.15 -20.80 -2.88
N LEU A 256 -4.36 -21.31 -2.68
CA LEU A 256 -4.57 -22.62 -2.05
C LEU A 256 -3.97 -23.77 -2.90
N VAL A 257 -4.16 -23.73 -4.21
CA VAL A 257 -3.55 -24.70 -5.13
C VAL A 257 -2.02 -24.64 -5.06
N LEU A 258 -1.43 -23.43 -5.05
CA LEU A 258 0.01 -23.27 -4.87
C LEU A 258 0.48 -23.84 -3.53
N SER A 259 -0.27 -23.61 -2.44
CA SER A 259 0.08 -24.17 -1.13
C SER A 259 0.11 -25.70 -1.14
N LEU A 260 -0.80 -26.35 -1.89
CA LEU A 260 -0.79 -27.80 -2.11
C LEU A 260 0.43 -28.25 -2.93
N LEU A 261 0.74 -27.56 -4.02
CA LEU A 261 1.89 -27.86 -4.89
C LEU A 261 3.21 -27.75 -4.14
N TYR A 262 3.34 -26.77 -3.25
CA TYR A 262 4.52 -26.60 -2.39
C TYR A 262 4.51 -27.49 -1.15
N ARG A 263 3.50 -28.35 -0.97
CA ARG A 263 3.34 -29.24 0.20
C ARG A 263 3.31 -28.49 1.53
N GLN A 264 2.81 -27.26 1.52
CA GLN A 264 2.68 -26.40 2.69
C GLN A 264 1.21 -26.26 3.14
N PHE A 265 0.30 -26.92 2.45
CA PHE A 265 -1.13 -26.88 2.79
C PHE A 265 -1.38 -27.53 4.15
N SER A 266 -2.09 -26.81 5.02
CA SER A 266 -2.66 -27.36 6.25
C SER A 266 -3.96 -26.64 6.58
N TRP A 267 -4.90 -27.34 7.20
CA TRP A 267 -6.14 -26.71 7.66
C TRP A 267 -5.91 -25.61 8.72
N SER A 268 -4.86 -25.76 9.54
CA SER A 268 -4.45 -24.73 10.48
C SER A 268 -4.03 -23.44 9.77
N MET A 269 -3.24 -23.55 8.69
CA MET A 269 -2.82 -22.40 7.87
C MET A 269 -4.03 -21.70 7.25
N VAL A 270 -4.98 -22.46 6.68
CA VAL A 270 -6.21 -21.89 6.10
C VAL A 270 -7.05 -21.20 7.16
N TYR A 271 -7.23 -21.83 8.34
CA TYR A 271 -7.97 -21.25 9.45
C TYR A 271 -7.33 -19.93 9.95
N GLU A 272 -6.01 -19.91 10.11
CA GLU A 272 -5.29 -18.71 10.53
C GLU A 272 -5.37 -17.60 9.48
N ALA A 273 -5.17 -17.93 8.19
CA ALA A 273 -5.31 -16.96 7.10
C ALA A 273 -6.73 -16.38 7.06
N SER A 274 -7.76 -17.22 7.19
CA SER A 274 -9.16 -16.79 7.24
C SER A 274 -9.43 -15.89 8.45
N LYS A 275 -8.92 -16.26 9.63
CA LYS A 275 -9.08 -15.46 10.85
C LYS A 275 -8.43 -14.09 10.75
N GLU A 276 -7.23 -14.01 10.17
CA GLU A 276 -6.55 -12.74 9.92
C GLU A 276 -7.28 -11.91 8.86
N THR A 277 -7.76 -12.55 7.79
CA THR A 277 -8.60 -11.91 6.76
C THR A 277 -9.84 -11.26 7.40
N VAL A 278 -10.56 -11.99 8.24
CA VAL A 278 -11.74 -11.45 8.93
C VAL A 278 -11.39 -10.23 9.79
N LYS A 279 -10.25 -10.24 10.50
CA LYS A 279 -9.82 -9.11 11.33
C LYS A 279 -9.55 -7.87 10.47
N VAL A 280 -8.78 -8.02 9.39
CA VAL A 280 -8.46 -6.90 8.49
C VAL A 280 -9.72 -6.37 7.83
N THR A 281 -10.57 -7.24 7.33
CA THR A 281 -11.85 -6.87 6.70
C THR A 281 -12.77 -6.15 7.66
N ALA A 282 -12.95 -6.69 8.88
CA ALA A 282 -13.78 -6.06 9.90
C ALA A 282 -13.26 -4.67 10.29
N MET A 283 -11.95 -4.49 10.36
CA MET A 283 -11.34 -3.18 10.60
C MET A 283 -11.68 -2.20 9.46
N VAL A 284 -11.47 -2.60 8.20
CA VAL A 284 -11.75 -1.74 7.03
C VAL A 284 -13.22 -1.34 7.00
N PHE A 285 -14.15 -2.29 7.18
CA PHE A 285 -15.59 -1.99 7.17
C PHE A 285 -16.02 -1.16 8.37
N ALA A 286 -15.44 -1.38 9.56
CA ALA A 286 -15.73 -0.54 10.73
C ALA A 286 -15.28 0.92 10.51
N ILE A 287 -14.11 1.13 9.89
CA ILE A 287 -13.63 2.47 9.53
C ILE A 287 -14.55 3.09 8.50
N LEU A 288 -14.95 2.34 7.47
CA LEU A 288 -15.87 2.83 6.42
C LEU A 288 -17.23 3.28 7.00
N LEU A 289 -17.78 2.52 7.94
CA LEU A 289 -19.04 2.90 8.62
C LEU A 289 -18.87 4.18 9.44
N GLY A 290 -17.78 4.29 10.21
CA GLY A 290 -17.44 5.51 10.96
C GLY A 290 -17.19 6.72 10.06
N ALA A 291 -16.48 6.52 8.96
CA ALA A 291 -16.20 7.53 7.96
C ALA A 291 -17.47 7.99 7.23
N THR A 292 -18.40 7.07 6.94
CA THR A 292 -19.68 7.39 6.32
C THR A 292 -20.53 8.27 7.23
N ALA A 293 -20.59 7.94 8.53
CA ALA A 293 -21.29 8.79 9.51
C ALA A 293 -20.63 10.18 9.59
N PHE A 294 -19.29 10.23 9.58
CA PHE A 294 -18.53 11.47 9.61
C PHE A 294 -18.75 12.32 8.37
N SER A 295 -18.63 11.73 7.17
CA SER A 295 -18.87 12.42 5.90
C SER A 295 -20.28 13.02 5.86
N MET A 296 -21.28 12.25 6.30
CA MET A 296 -22.66 12.72 6.38
C MET A 296 -22.80 13.93 7.32
N ALA A 297 -22.26 13.85 8.54
CA ALA A 297 -22.28 14.96 9.48
C ALA A 297 -21.50 16.17 8.95
N PHE A 298 -20.38 15.94 8.26
CA PHE A 298 -19.54 16.97 7.66
C PHE A 298 -20.29 17.76 6.58
N THR A 299 -20.98 17.06 5.70
CA THR A 299 -21.80 17.67 4.63
C THR A 299 -22.97 18.44 5.21
N TYR A 300 -23.77 17.85 6.11
CA TYR A 300 -24.92 18.55 6.70
C TYR A 300 -24.53 19.80 7.52
N THR A 301 -23.34 19.84 8.09
CA THR A 301 -22.81 21.01 8.80
C THR A 301 -22.08 22.02 7.90
N GLY A 302 -22.15 21.84 6.58
CA GLY A 302 -21.57 22.72 5.57
C GLY A 302 -20.04 22.70 5.52
N GLY A 303 -19.42 21.60 5.97
CA GLY A 303 -17.97 21.46 5.96
C GLY A 303 -17.42 21.29 4.54
N ASP A 304 -18.10 20.54 3.70
CA ASP A 304 -17.79 20.32 2.29
C ASP A 304 -17.82 21.63 1.48
N TYR A 305 -18.88 22.44 1.64
CA TYR A 305 -18.99 23.74 1.00
C TYR A 305 -17.81 24.66 1.35
N LEU A 306 -17.40 24.72 2.61
CA LEU A 306 -16.28 25.56 3.03
C LEU A 306 -14.95 25.07 2.45
N VAL A 307 -14.73 23.76 2.41
CA VAL A 307 -13.52 23.19 1.81
C VAL A 307 -13.51 23.46 0.30
N GLU A 308 -14.64 23.27 -0.39
CA GLU A 308 -14.77 23.58 -1.80
C GLU A 308 -14.46 25.05 -2.09
N GLU A 309 -15.08 25.98 -1.34
CA GLU A 309 -14.83 27.42 -1.50
C GLU A 309 -13.35 27.76 -1.29
N TRP A 310 -12.71 27.22 -0.26
CA TRP A 310 -11.30 27.48 0.01
C TRP A 310 -10.39 26.89 -1.07
N MET A 311 -10.68 25.67 -1.54
CA MET A 311 -9.86 24.99 -2.55
C MET A 311 -9.98 25.67 -3.93
N LEU A 312 -11.17 26.18 -4.29
CA LEU A 312 -11.40 26.89 -5.55
C LEU A 312 -10.73 28.29 -5.56
N GLN A 313 -10.49 28.88 -4.41
CA GLN A 313 -9.79 30.19 -4.27
C GLN A 313 -8.26 30.06 -4.24
N LEU A 314 -7.71 28.85 -4.31
CA LEU A 314 -6.25 28.66 -4.26
C LEU A 314 -5.56 29.28 -5.49
N PRO A 315 -4.43 29.99 -5.29
CA PRO A 315 -3.66 30.53 -6.40
C PRO A 315 -3.10 29.40 -7.27
N GLY A 316 -3.20 29.54 -8.60
CA GLY A 316 -2.72 28.55 -9.57
C GLY A 316 -3.77 27.53 -9.97
N GLU A 317 -5.04 27.76 -9.62
CA GLU A 317 -6.18 26.92 -10.02
C GLU A 317 -5.93 25.41 -9.78
N LYS A 318 -6.02 24.59 -10.82
CA LYS A 318 -5.79 23.14 -10.79
C LYS A 318 -4.44 22.75 -10.13
N TRP A 319 -3.36 23.49 -10.40
CA TRP A 319 -2.03 23.19 -9.86
C TRP A 319 -1.94 23.51 -8.37
N GLY A 320 -2.52 24.64 -7.96
CA GLY A 320 -2.60 25.01 -6.55
C GLY A 320 -3.36 23.96 -5.73
N PHE A 321 -4.52 23.53 -6.23
CA PHE A 321 -5.29 22.47 -5.65
C PHE A 321 -4.49 21.15 -5.52
N LEU A 322 -3.87 20.69 -6.62
CA LEU A 322 -3.12 19.43 -6.62
C LEU A 322 -1.94 19.46 -5.63
N ILE A 323 -1.16 20.54 -5.63
CA ILE A 323 0.02 20.65 -4.73
C ILE A 323 -0.42 20.66 -3.26
N ILE A 324 -1.44 21.45 -2.92
CA ILE A 324 -1.93 21.55 -1.54
C ILE A 324 -2.56 20.23 -1.10
N THR A 325 -3.36 19.61 -1.95
CA THR A 325 -3.97 18.31 -1.68
C THR A 325 -2.91 17.24 -1.44
N MET A 326 -1.89 17.16 -2.30
CA MET A 326 -0.80 16.20 -2.12
C MET A 326 -0.02 16.47 -0.84
N LEU A 327 0.23 17.74 -0.50
CA LEU A 327 0.89 18.11 0.76
C LEU A 327 0.06 17.72 2.00
N VAL A 328 -1.24 18.00 1.98
CA VAL A 328 -2.16 17.63 3.07
C VAL A 328 -2.20 16.11 3.26
N ILE A 329 -2.36 15.34 2.18
CA ILE A 329 -2.37 13.87 2.23
C ILE A 329 -1.02 13.35 2.75
N LEU A 330 0.11 13.92 2.31
CA LEU A 330 1.44 13.55 2.79
C LEU A 330 1.55 13.73 4.31
N ILE A 331 1.12 14.87 4.82
CA ILE A 331 1.18 15.19 6.25
C ILE A 331 0.23 14.29 7.05
N LEU A 332 -1.01 14.13 6.60
CA LEU A 332 -1.99 13.26 7.26
C LEU A 332 -1.53 11.80 7.28
N GLY A 333 -0.93 11.30 6.21
CA GLY A 333 -0.41 9.93 6.13
C GLY A 333 0.76 9.63 7.08
N PHE A 334 1.29 10.63 7.79
CA PHE A 334 2.20 10.37 8.92
C PHE A 334 1.45 9.88 10.17
N PHE A 335 0.19 10.24 10.33
CA PHE A 335 -0.57 10.04 11.56
C PHE A 335 -1.72 9.05 11.43
N ILE A 336 -2.28 8.93 10.23
CA ILE A 336 -3.45 8.09 9.93
C ILE A 336 -3.13 7.14 8.78
N ASP A 337 -3.80 5.97 8.78
CA ASP A 337 -3.59 4.93 7.79
C ASP A 337 -4.24 5.32 6.45
N PHE A 338 -3.88 4.61 5.38
CA PHE A 338 -4.42 4.86 4.04
C PHE A 338 -5.95 4.64 3.96
N VAL A 339 -6.49 3.71 4.78
CA VAL A 339 -7.93 3.42 4.81
C VAL A 339 -8.73 4.66 5.20
N GLU A 340 -8.29 5.36 6.25
CA GLU A 340 -8.92 6.58 6.72
C GLU A 340 -8.81 7.72 5.71
N ILE A 341 -7.64 7.86 5.09
CA ILE A 341 -7.46 8.89 4.06
C ILE A 341 -8.40 8.63 2.88
N CYS A 342 -8.49 7.38 2.40
CA CYS A 342 -9.38 7.01 1.31
C CYS A 342 -10.86 7.27 1.63
N PHE A 343 -11.31 6.97 2.85
CA PHE A 343 -12.74 7.06 3.18
C PHE A 343 -13.18 8.39 3.82
N ILE A 344 -12.24 9.23 4.29
CA ILE A 344 -12.56 10.48 4.96
C ILE A 344 -12.08 11.68 4.15
N ILE A 345 -10.81 11.69 3.76
CA ILE A 345 -10.21 12.85 3.09
C ILE A 345 -10.59 12.87 1.61
N VAL A 346 -10.46 11.72 0.93
CA VAL A 346 -10.71 11.64 -0.52
C VAL A 346 -12.15 12.03 -0.87
N PRO A 347 -13.22 11.59 -0.16
CA PRO A 347 -14.58 12.05 -0.46
C PRO A 347 -14.80 13.56 -0.32
N ILE A 348 -14.02 14.24 0.52
CA ILE A 348 -14.10 15.68 0.71
C ILE A 348 -13.46 16.44 -0.47
N ILE A 349 -12.36 15.92 -1.01
CA ILE A 349 -11.59 16.58 -2.07
C ILE A 349 -11.99 16.14 -3.49
N ALA A 350 -12.58 14.95 -3.64
CA ALA A 350 -12.95 14.40 -4.94
C ALA A 350 -13.93 15.29 -5.73
N PRO A 351 -15.00 15.85 -5.14
CA PRO A 351 -15.92 16.75 -5.86
C PRO A 351 -15.19 17.99 -6.41
N VAL A 352 -14.24 18.54 -5.67
CA VAL A 352 -13.44 19.69 -6.12
C VAL A 352 -12.56 19.32 -7.31
N ALA A 353 -11.95 18.12 -7.27
CA ALA A 353 -11.14 17.60 -8.37
C ALA A 353 -11.99 17.42 -9.66
N GLU A 354 -13.21 16.90 -9.53
CA GLU A 354 -14.16 16.77 -10.63
C GLU A 354 -14.57 18.12 -11.22
N LEU A 355 -14.91 19.10 -10.38
CA LEU A 355 -15.25 20.46 -10.81
C LEU A 355 -14.11 21.13 -11.57
N MET A 356 -12.86 20.85 -11.20
CA MET A 356 -11.67 21.35 -11.89
C MET A 356 -11.31 20.55 -13.15
N GLY A 357 -12.10 19.54 -13.53
CA GLY A 357 -11.87 18.70 -14.69
C GLY A 357 -10.59 17.87 -14.59
N ILE A 358 -10.22 17.43 -13.39
CA ILE A 358 -9.08 16.55 -13.17
C ILE A 358 -9.46 15.13 -13.56
N ASN A 359 -8.58 14.46 -14.31
CA ASN A 359 -8.75 13.04 -14.61
C ASN A 359 -8.69 12.24 -13.31
N MET A 360 -9.78 11.55 -12.94
CA MET A 360 -9.92 10.87 -11.64
C MET A 360 -9.01 9.64 -11.53
N THR A 361 -8.70 8.97 -12.65
CA THR A 361 -7.71 7.88 -12.66
C THR A 361 -6.32 8.41 -12.31
N TRP A 362 -5.90 9.50 -12.94
CA TRP A 362 -4.64 10.16 -12.62
C TRP A 362 -4.58 10.65 -11.17
N PHE A 363 -5.67 11.27 -10.68
CA PHE A 363 -5.79 11.74 -9.32
C PHE A 363 -5.65 10.60 -8.30
N ALA A 364 -6.31 9.45 -8.55
CA ALA A 364 -6.18 8.25 -7.73
C ALA A 364 -4.74 7.73 -7.67
N ILE A 365 -4.04 7.68 -8.80
CA ILE A 365 -2.64 7.22 -8.84
C ILE A 365 -1.70 8.20 -8.12
N LEU A 366 -1.93 9.51 -8.23
CA LEU A 366 -1.20 10.51 -7.44
C LEU A 366 -1.39 10.31 -5.94
N ILE A 367 -2.64 10.08 -5.50
CA ILE A 367 -2.96 9.81 -4.09
C ILE A 367 -2.26 8.52 -3.63
N ALA A 368 -2.38 7.42 -4.38
CA ALA A 368 -1.77 6.14 -4.02
C ALA A 368 -0.24 6.24 -3.89
N MET A 369 0.41 6.93 -4.83
CA MET A 369 1.85 7.17 -4.79
C MET A 369 2.26 8.05 -3.61
N ASN A 370 1.46 9.05 -3.29
CA ASN A 370 1.70 9.95 -2.17
C ASN A 370 1.53 9.24 -0.82
N LEU A 371 0.50 8.40 -0.68
CA LEU A 371 0.30 7.54 0.48
C LEU A 371 1.48 6.60 0.71
N GLN A 372 1.99 5.98 -0.36
CA GLN A 372 3.20 5.15 -0.28
C GLN A 372 4.40 5.95 0.23
N THR A 373 4.56 7.20 -0.20
CA THR A 373 5.63 8.09 0.24
C THR A 373 5.48 8.46 1.71
N SER A 374 4.28 8.79 2.17
CA SER A 374 4.02 9.14 3.57
C SER A 374 4.31 7.97 4.52
N PHE A 375 3.98 6.73 4.11
CA PHE A 375 4.26 5.52 4.88
C PHE A 375 5.75 5.22 5.08
N LEU A 376 6.60 5.75 4.21
CA LEU A 376 8.05 5.59 4.30
C LEU A 376 8.72 6.78 5.00
N THR A 377 8.02 7.90 5.19
CA THR A 377 8.63 9.17 5.60
C THR A 377 8.69 9.30 7.14
N PRO A 378 9.88 9.57 7.73
CA PRO A 378 9.99 9.92 9.14
C PRO A 378 9.21 11.19 9.49
N PRO A 379 8.77 11.37 10.75
CA PRO A 379 9.10 10.53 11.92
C PRO A 379 8.14 9.36 12.15
N PHE A 380 6.96 9.34 11.53
CA PHE A 380 5.85 8.44 11.88
C PHE A 380 5.48 7.45 10.78
N GLY A 381 6.27 7.33 9.71
CA GLY A 381 5.99 6.38 8.64
C GLY A 381 5.75 4.95 9.15
N PHE A 382 4.58 4.39 8.89
CA PHE A 382 4.16 3.09 9.44
C PHE A 382 5.12 1.95 9.11
N SER A 383 5.72 1.93 7.92
CA SER A 383 6.70 0.91 7.54
C SER A 383 7.93 0.90 8.46
N LEU A 384 8.32 2.07 8.99
CA LEU A 384 9.46 2.21 9.88
C LEU A 384 9.18 1.56 11.24
N PHE A 385 7.95 1.72 11.77
CA PHE A 385 7.52 1.08 13.01
C PHE A 385 7.40 -0.42 12.86
N TYR A 386 6.85 -0.91 11.75
CA TYR A 386 6.76 -2.34 11.48
C TYR A 386 8.14 -2.98 11.43
N LEU A 387 9.10 -2.36 10.72
CA LEU A 387 10.46 -2.87 10.70
C LEU A 387 11.11 -2.79 12.08
N LYS A 388 10.95 -1.68 12.81
CA LYS A 388 11.51 -1.52 14.14
C LYS A 388 11.02 -2.58 15.13
N GLY A 389 9.75 -3.00 15.00
CA GLY A 389 9.14 -4.04 15.84
C GLY A 389 9.77 -5.42 15.70
N VAL A 390 10.43 -5.71 14.56
CA VAL A 390 11.04 -7.02 14.27
C VAL A 390 12.55 -6.95 14.09
N ALA A 391 13.14 -5.75 14.08
CA ALA A 391 14.57 -5.56 13.90
C ALA A 391 15.36 -6.06 15.13
N PRO A 392 16.53 -6.72 14.93
CA PRO A 392 17.38 -7.15 16.02
C PRO A 392 17.95 -5.96 16.80
N ALA A 393 18.36 -6.20 18.06
CA ALA A 393 18.82 -5.16 19.00
C ALA A 393 19.95 -4.27 18.48
N GLY A 394 20.73 -4.72 17.50
CA GLY A 394 21.82 -3.95 16.89
C GLY A 394 21.39 -2.91 15.84
N VAL A 395 20.09 -2.86 15.48
CA VAL A 395 19.54 -1.90 14.51
C VAL A 395 18.81 -0.78 15.25
N THR A 396 19.28 0.45 15.04
CA THR A 396 18.72 1.64 15.69
C THR A 396 17.67 2.31 14.81
N THR A 397 16.77 3.11 15.41
CA THR A 397 15.82 3.95 14.66
C THR A 397 16.54 4.91 13.71
N ARG A 398 17.73 5.39 14.10
CA ARG A 398 18.56 6.25 13.25
C ARG A 398 19.01 5.53 11.97
N ASP A 399 19.37 4.25 12.07
CA ASP A 399 19.75 3.44 10.89
C ASP A 399 18.58 3.32 9.93
N ILE A 400 17.37 3.07 10.46
CA ILE A 400 16.14 3.00 9.65
C ILE A 400 15.88 4.34 8.97
N TYR A 401 15.86 5.44 9.71
CA TYR A 401 15.59 6.79 9.18
C TYR A 401 16.59 7.20 8.11
N ARG A 402 17.90 6.97 8.36
CA ARG A 402 18.94 7.27 7.37
C ARG A 402 18.79 6.43 6.11
N GLY A 403 18.43 5.16 6.31
CA GLY A 403 18.31 4.20 5.21
C GLY A 403 17.15 4.48 4.25
N VAL A 404 16.02 4.99 4.75
CA VAL A 404 14.84 5.26 3.92
C VAL A 404 14.94 6.55 3.10
N MET A 405 15.76 7.52 3.52
CA MET A 405 15.84 8.84 2.87
C MET A 405 16.09 8.79 1.36
N PRO A 406 17.01 7.96 0.82
CA PRO A 406 17.22 7.89 -0.63
C PRO A 406 15.99 7.30 -1.35
N PHE A 407 15.31 6.34 -0.73
CA PHE A 407 14.10 5.73 -1.32
C PHE A 407 12.94 6.72 -1.33
N ILE A 408 12.78 7.54 -0.29
CA ILE A 408 11.81 8.64 -0.25
C ILE A 408 12.10 9.64 -1.37
N ALA A 409 13.37 10.01 -1.56
CA ALA A 409 13.75 10.91 -2.65
C ALA A 409 13.36 10.35 -4.03
N ILE A 410 13.56 9.05 -4.25
CA ILE A 410 13.13 8.36 -5.48
C ILE A 410 11.61 8.41 -5.63
N GLN A 411 10.84 8.13 -4.57
CA GLN A 411 9.38 8.20 -4.60
C GLN A 411 8.89 9.62 -4.91
N ILE A 412 9.49 10.64 -4.31
CA ILE A 412 9.15 12.05 -4.60
C ILE A 412 9.45 12.40 -6.07
N VAL A 413 10.57 11.92 -6.62
CA VAL A 413 10.90 12.14 -8.04
C VAL A 413 9.86 11.47 -8.95
N VAL A 414 9.47 10.23 -8.65
CA VAL A 414 8.44 9.53 -9.44
C VAL A 414 7.08 10.20 -9.27
N LEU A 415 6.70 10.61 -8.05
CA LEU A 415 5.46 11.37 -7.81
C LEU A 415 5.46 12.70 -8.58
N ALA A 416 6.56 13.44 -8.54
CA ALA A 416 6.70 14.68 -9.31
C ALA A 416 6.62 14.44 -10.82
N SER A 417 7.20 13.35 -11.32
CA SER A 417 7.10 12.99 -12.74
C SER A 417 5.67 12.63 -13.16
N LEU A 418 4.92 11.94 -12.30
CA LEU A 418 3.49 11.65 -12.49
C LEU A 418 2.65 12.93 -12.51
N LEU A 419 2.98 13.87 -11.62
CA LEU A 419 2.28 15.15 -11.53
C LEU A 419 2.54 16.02 -12.77
N LEU A 420 3.80 16.11 -13.23
CA LEU A 420 4.21 17.02 -14.30
C LEU A 420 4.01 16.43 -15.70
N PHE A 421 4.08 15.12 -15.86
CA PHE A 421 4.04 14.43 -17.14
C PHE A 421 3.02 13.29 -17.20
N PRO A 422 1.70 13.55 -16.91
CA PRO A 422 0.68 12.50 -16.91
C PRO A 422 0.57 11.76 -18.25
N GLY A 423 0.80 12.44 -19.37
CA GLY A 423 0.78 11.83 -20.70
C GLY A 423 1.84 10.75 -20.94
N PHE A 424 2.99 10.83 -20.24
CA PHE A 424 4.01 9.78 -20.28
C PHE A 424 3.51 8.45 -19.70
N TYR A 425 2.56 8.55 -18.76
CA TYR A 425 1.94 7.41 -18.09
C TYR A 425 0.60 7.00 -18.70
N GLY A 426 0.17 7.64 -19.80
CA GLY A 426 -1.11 7.37 -20.44
C GLY A 426 -2.33 7.90 -19.68
N MET A 427 -2.14 8.90 -18.82
CA MET A 427 -3.18 9.47 -17.93
C MET A 427 -3.50 10.94 -18.29
N SER A 428 -3.37 11.33 -19.54
CA SER A 428 -3.66 12.70 -20.01
C SER A 428 -5.15 12.97 -20.15
#